data_b8bf65f09b06dacbaf6430dc93d82e59
#
_entry.id   b8bf65f09b06dacbaf6430dc93d82e59
#
_cell.length_a   1.000
_cell.length_b   1.000
_cell.length_c   1.000
_cell.angle_alpha   90.00
_cell.angle_beta   90.00
_cell.angle_gamma   90.00
#
_symmetry.space_group_name_H-M   'P 1'
#
loop_
_entity.id
_entity.type
_entity.pdbx_description
1 polymer ?
#
loop_
_entity_poly.entity_id
_entity_poly.type
_entity_poly.pdbx_seq_one_letter_code
_entity_poly.pdbx_strand_id
1 'polypeptide(L)'
;MRYLTFEKIRTIDPIIDAQKISRKKAAFLSVGITFLVILFVSLNYEPLLGPDDVGIRNILSGIYTGTPEAHTYFMYYILTKVISILYKWFPNIYWYVLFLALVNYGCLTLILYRFLCIVDRYKLIGIWSVVAGFLILWLPFFITLEWTSAAGILSATAIFWYATVPDRKDRNELLRDYILSFILLFISCNLRNDVALLAIPFAGVVFLWKLSRNKSFFSSAFLHTQLLFVILSMVIIVMSRAVDSFAYSSDVW
;
A
#
# COMPACT_ATOMS: atom_id res chain seq x y z
N MET A 1 28.78 -24.91 -32.19
CA MET A 1 27.93 -24.20 -31.23
C MET A 1 28.31 -22.73 -31.27
N ARG A 2 27.49 -21.86 -31.90
CA ARG A 2 27.73 -20.41 -31.96
C ARG A 2 27.18 -19.79 -30.68
N TYR A 3 28.04 -19.25 -29.87
CA TYR A 3 27.65 -18.37 -28.75
C TYR A 3 27.00 -17.12 -29.34
N LEU A 4 25.67 -17.01 -29.21
CA LEU A 4 24.96 -15.77 -29.43
C LEU A 4 25.41 -14.80 -28.32
N THR A 5 26.28 -13.88 -28.68
CA THR A 5 26.78 -12.84 -27.77
C THR A 5 25.65 -11.95 -27.33
N PHE A 6 25.52 -11.82 -26.03
CA PHE A 6 24.50 -10.99 -25.29
C PHE A 6 24.54 -9.49 -25.67
N GLU A 7 25.49 -9.05 -26.50
CA GLU A 7 25.58 -7.64 -26.95
C GLU A 7 24.48 -7.23 -27.93
N LYS A 8 23.84 -8.18 -28.64
CA LYS A 8 22.79 -7.85 -29.61
C LYS A 8 21.43 -7.50 -28.96
N ILE A 9 21.28 -7.71 -27.64
CA ILE A 9 20.04 -7.41 -26.90
C ILE A 9 19.96 -5.93 -26.49
N ARG A 10 21.10 -5.21 -26.44
CA ARG A 10 21.16 -3.79 -26.03
C ARG A 10 20.65 -2.79 -27.08
N THR A 11 20.54 -3.18 -28.35
CA THR A 11 20.06 -2.29 -29.44
C THR A 11 18.56 -2.28 -29.63
N ILE A 12 17.80 -3.04 -28.79
CA ILE A 12 16.32 -3.10 -28.83
C ILE A 12 15.68 -2.07 -27.89
N ASP A 13 16.47 -1.41 -27.02
CA ASP A 13 15.98 -0.52 -25.97
C ASP A 13 15.15 0.70 -26.45
N PRO A 14 15.49 1.41 -27.57
CA PRO A 14 14.72 2.59 -27.97
C PRO A 14 13.32 2.26 -28.51
N ILE A 15 13.13 1.07 -29.09
CA ILE A 15 11.81 0.64 -29.61
C ILE A 15 10.89 0.20 -28.46
N ILE A 16 11.46 -0.36 -27.37
CA ILE A 16 10.72 -0.81 -26.20
C ILE A 16 10.20 0.39 -25.40
N ASP A 17 10.98 1.47 -25.27
CA ASP A 17 10.55 2.67 -24.53
C ASP A 17 9.42 3.44 -25.23
N ALA A 18 9.35 3.40 -26.56
CA ALA A 18 8.27 4.01 -27.35
C ALA A 18 6.91 3.31 -27.15
N GLN A 19 6.88 2.10 -26.56
CA GLN A 19 5.69 1.27 -26.42
C GLN A 19 5.06 1.33 -25.03
N LYS A 20 5.72 1.91 -24.04
CA LYS A 20 5.18 2.06 -22.68
C LYS A 20 4.08 3.11 -22.63
N ILE A 21 3.07 2.84 -21.82
CA ILE A 21 2.00 3.82 -21.54
C ILE A 21 2.63 5.00 -20.79
N SER A 22 2.36 6.24 -21.25
CA SER A 22 2.88 7.40 -20.55
C SER A 22 2.31 7.48 -19.12
N ARG A 23 3.11 7.98 -18.17
CA ARG A 23 2.72 8.08 -16.75
C ARG A 23 1.41 8.84 -16.55
N LYS A 24 1.16 9.91 -17.35
CA LYS A 24 -0.10 10.67 -17.28
C LYS A 24 -1.30 9.83 -17.72
N LYS A 25 -1.15 9.06 -18.82
CA LYS A 25 -2.21 8.14 -19.28
C LYS A 25 -2.44 7.01 -18.30
N ALA A 26 -1.39 6.43 -17.72
CA ALA A 26 -1.50 5.39 -16.69
C ALA A 26 -2.23 5.90 -15.45
N ALA A 27 -1.93 7.13 -14.99
CA ALA A 27 -2.62 7.76 -13.87
C ALA A 27 -4.11 7.99 -14.18
N PHE A 28 -4.42 8.55 -15.34
CA PHE A 28 -5.81 8.78 -15.75
C PHE A 28 -6.61 7.47 -15.85
N LEU A 29 -6.02 6.43 -16.46
CA LEU A 29 -6.67 5.12 -16.60
C LEU A 29 -6.88 4.44 -15.23
N SER A 30 -5.88 4.49 -14.34
CA SER A 30 -6.00 3.87 -13.00
C SER A 30 -7.11 4.55 -12.18
N VAL A 31 -7.17 5.88 -12.19
CA VAL A 31 -8.25 6.63 -11.52
C VAL A 31 -9.61 6.33 -12.15
N GLY A 32 -9.69 6.32 -13.49
CA GLY A 32 -10.91 6.01 -14.21
C GLY A 32 -11.45 4.60 -13.91
N ILE A 33 -10.59 3.58 -13.92
CA ILE A 33 -10.96 2.20 -13.56
C ILE A 33 -11.42 2.14 -12.11
N THR A 34 -10.69 2.75 -11.18
CA THR A 34 -11.09 2.78 -9.77
C THR A 34 -12.43 3.47 -9.58
N PHE A 35 -12.68 4.58 -10.27
CA PHE A 35 -13.97 5.27 -10.23
C PHE A 35 -15.11 4.38 -10.72
N LEU A 36 -14.91 3.64 -11.82
CA LEU A 36 -15.90 2.68 -12.30
C LEU A 36 -16.17 1.54 -11.30
N VAL A 37 -15.14 1.07 -10.60
CA VAL A 37 -15.29 0.08 -9.52
C VAL A 37 -16.10 0.65 -8.36
N ILE A 38 -15.78 1.88 -7.92
CA ILE A 38 -16.56 2.58 -6.88
C ILE A 38 -18.02 2.68 -7.29
N LEU A 39 -18.27 3.16 -8.51
CA LEU A 39 -19.63 3.31 -9.03
C LEU A 39 -20.38 1.96 -9.07
N PHE A 40 -19.72 0.92 -9.58
CA PHE A 40 -20.31 -0.43 -9.64
C PHE A 40 -20.64 -0.95 -8.24
N VAL A 41 -19.70 -0.84 -7.28
CA VAL A 41 -19.94 -1.30 -5.90
C VAL A 41 -21.06 -0.50 -5.25
N SER A 42 -21.03 0.84 -5.37
CA SER A 42 -22.04 1.72 -4.75
C SER A 42 -23.46 1.52 -5.30
N LEU A 43 -23.59 1.09 -6.56
CA LEU A 43 -24.90 0.84 -7.18
C LEU A 43 -25.46 -0.55 -6.86
N ASN A 44 -24.61 -1.52 -6.53
CA ASN A 44 -25.04 -2.93 -6.41
C ASN A 44 -24.92 -3.47 -4.99
N TYR A 45 -24.14 -2.83 -4.12
CA TYR A 45 -23.83 -3.34 -2.78
C TYR A 45 -23.88 -2.23 -1.73
N GLU A 46 -24.39 -2.55 -0.56
CA GLU A 46 -24.18 -1.74 0.63
C GLU A 46 -22.85 -2.12 1.29
N PRO A 47 -21.99 -1.16 1.66
CA PRO A 47 -20.74 -1.47 2.32
C PRO A 47 -21.01 -2.09 3.70
N LEU A 48 -20.51 -3.30 3.89
CA LEU A 48 -20.61 -4.04 5.14
C LEU A 48 -19.34 -3.78 5.98
N LEU A 49 -19.54 -3.52 7.27
CA LEU A 49 -18.45 -3.52 8.24
C LEU A 49 -18.37 -4.89 8.92
N GLY A 50 -17.16 -5.36 9.18
CA GLY A 50 -16.94 -6.51 10.05
C GLY A 50 -17.47 -6.24 11.46
N PRO A 51 -17.80 -7.28 12.26
CA PRO A 51 -18.32 -7.10 13.62
C PRO A 51 -17.40 -6.25 14.51
N ASP A 52 -16.11 -6.50 14.45
CA ASP A 52 -15.09 -5.75 15.21
C ASP A 52 -15.00 -4.30 14.73
N ASP A 53 -15.15 -4.05 13.42
CA ASP A 53 -15.13 -2.72 12.82
C ASP A 53 -16.29 -1.85 13.27
N VAL A 54 -17.46 -2.44 13.53
CA VAL A 54 -18.60 -1.74 14.12
C VAL A 54 -18.26 -1.29 15.54
N GLY A 55 -17.62 -2.14 16.33
CA GLY A 55 -17.14 -1.82 17.67
C GLY A 55 -16.13 -0.67 17.66
N ILE A 56 -15.10 -0.77 16.82
CA ILE A 56 -14.05 0.25 16.65
C ILE A 56 -14.68 1.59 16.24
N ARG A 57 -15.55 1.58 15.23
CA ARG A 57 -16.27 2.77 14.77
C ARG A 57 -17.05 3.43 15.91
N ASN A 58 -17.77 2.65 16.71
CA ASN A 58 -18.62 3.17 17.78
C ASN A 58 -17.81 3.79 18.91
N ILE A 59 -16.61 3.26 19.21
CA ILE A 59 -15.68 3.87 20.17
C ILE A 59 -15.12 5.17 19.58
N LEU A 60 -14.59 5.13 18.37
CA LEU A 60 -13.97 6.29 17.72
C LEU A 60 -14.95 7.46 17.54
N SER A 61 -16.21 7.17 17.25
CA SER A 61 -17.26 8.16 17.07
C SER A 61 -17.88 8.65 18.38
N GLY A 62 -17.60 7.98 19.51
CA GLY A 62 -18.17 8.30 20.80
C GLY A 62 -19.56 7.73 21.08
N ILE A 63 -20.07 6.85 20.23
CA ILE A 63 -21.39 6.22 20.44
C ILE A 63 -21.40 5.39 21.74
N TYR A 64 -20.30 4.69 22.06
CA TYR A 64 -20.21 3.89 23.29
C TYR A 64 -19.76 4.69 24.51
N THR A 65 -18.95 5.72 24.31
CA THR A 65 -18.25 6.44 25.37
C THR A 65 -18.82 7.84 25.65
N GLY A 66 -19.81 8.29 24.86
CA GLY A 66 -20.38 9.63 24.93
C GLY A 66 -19.52 10.72 24.28
N THR A 67 -18.22 10.48 24.09
CA THR A 67 -17.27 11.37 23.39
C THR A 67 -16.33 10.54 22.52
N PRO A 68 -15.90 11.07 21.35
CA PRO A 68 -14.94 10.37 20.48
C PRO A 68 -13.68 9.95 21.24
N GLU A 69 -13.38 8.66 21.26
CA GLU A 69 -12.29 8.06 22.04
C GLU A 69 -11.26 7.42 21.09
N ALA A 70 -9.97 7.54 21.42
CA ALA A 70 -8.89 7.01 20.61
C ALA A 70 -8.46 5.59 21.02
N HIS A 71 -8.76 5.17 22.24
CA HIS A 71 -8.39 3.86 22.76
C HIS A 71 -9.39 2.82 22.25
N THR A 72 -8.95 2.04 21.27
CA THR A 72 -9.76 1.00 20.61
C THR A 72 -9.09 -0.36 20.71
N TYR A 73 -9.80 -1.42 20.36
CA TYR A 73 -9.21 -2.74 20.23
C TYR A 73 -8.38 -2.81 18.94
N PHE A 74 -7.23 -3.46 18.99
CA PHE A 74 -6.44 -3.91 17.84
C PHE A 74 -5.76 -2.84 16.99
N MET A 75 -6.30 -1.63 16.91
CA MET A 75 -5.68 -0.52 16.17
C MET A 75 -4.77 0.29 17.08
N TYR A 76 -3.64 0.73 16.55
CA TYR A 76 -2.67 1.52 17.31
C TYR A 76 -3.12 2.96 17.49
N TYR A 77 -2.78 3.51 18.65
CA TYR A 77 -3.21 4.81 19.14
C TYR A 77 -2.97 5.99 18.19
N ILE A 78 -1.87 6.00 17.42
CA ILE A 78 -1.55 7.10 16.50
C ILE A 78 -2.68 7.29 15.48
N LEU A 79 -3.10 6.22 14.83
CA LEU A 79 -4.11 6.26 13.77
C LEU A 79 -5.49 6.54 14.36
N THR A 80 -5.85 5.86 15.44
CA THR A 80 -7.14 6.03 16.11
C THR A 80 -7.30 7.44 16.67
N LYS A 81 -6.21 8.05 17.16
CA LYS A 81 -6.20 9.44 17.61
C LYS A 81 -6.55 10.42 16.50
N VAL A 82 -5.96 10.23 15.32
CA VAL A 82 -6.28 11.08 14.16
C VAL A 82 -7.77 10.95 13.79
N ILE A 83 -8.28 9.71 13.71
CA ILE A 83 -9.70 9.48 13.36
C ILE A 83 -10.64 10.02 14.45
N SER A 84 -10.32 9.86 15.74
CA SER A 84 -11.14 10.39 16.84
C SER A 84 -11.20 11.93 16.83
N ILE A 85 -10.09 12.61 16.48
CA ILE A 85 -10.07 14.06 16.31
C ILE A 85 -11.00 14.49 15.15
N LEU A 86 -11.00 13.76 14.04
CA LEU A 86 -11.90 14.05 12.91
C LEU A 86 -13.37 13.92 13.32
N TYR A 87 -13.72 12.91 14.13
CA TYR A 87 -15.07 12.77 14.70
C TYR A 87 -15.42 13.92 15.66
N LYS A 88 -14.44 14.44 16.43
CA LYS A 88 -14.68 15.62 17.31
C LYS A 88 -15.02 16.87 16.50
N TRP A 89 -14.37 17.06 15.35
CA TRP A 89 -14.61 18.24 14.51
C TRP A 89 -15.86 18.11 13.63
N PHE A 90 -16.10 16.92 13.09
CA PHE A 90 -17.17 16.66 12.13
C PHE A 90 -17.88 15.35 12.48
N PRO A 91 -18.75 15.33 13.53
CA PRO A 91 -19.34 14.10 14.07
C PRO A 91 -20.31 13.40 13.09
N ASN A 92 -20.87 14.12 12.14
CA ASN A 92 -21.84 13.58 11.18
C ASN A 92 -21.22 12.80 10.03
N ILE A 93 -19.87 12.75 9.92
CA ILE A 93 -19.16 12.03 8.86
C ILE A 93 -18.70 10.69 9.42
N TYR A 94 -18.92 9.62 8.68
CA TYR A 94 -18.44 8.27 9.04
C TYR A 94 -16.95 8.09 8.72
N TRP A 95 -16.08 8.82 9.46
CA TRP A 95 -14.63 8.91 9.19
C TRP A 95 -13.94 7.57 9.13
N TYR A 96 -14.28 6.63 10.00
CA TYR A 96 -13.68 5.31 10.00
C TYR A 96 -14.00 4.53 8.72
N VAL A 97 -15.25 4.53 8.30
CA VAL A 97 -15.69 3.89 7.06
C VAL A 97 -15.04 4.53 5.84
N LEU A 98 -15.02 5.88 5.82
CA LEU A 98 -14.36 6.64 4.76
C LEU A 98 -12.87 6.33 4.69
N PHE A 99 -12.20 6.21 5.85
CA PHE A 99 -10.80 5.83 5.92
C PHE A 99 -10.54 4.44 5.30
N LEU A 100 -11.31 3.42 5.69
CA LEU A 100 -11.19 2.07 5.13
C LEU A 100 -11.46 2.05 3.61
N ALA A 101 -12.46 2.78 3.15
CA ALA A 101 -12.77 2.92 1.74
C ALA A 101 -11.61 3.60 0.98
N LEU A 102 -11.06 4.70 1.51
CA LEU A 102 -9.92 5.40 0.93
C LEU A 102 -8.69 4.51 0.85
N VAL A 103 -8.43 3.69 1.86
CA VAL A 103 -7.34 2.71 1.85
C VAL A 103 -7.53 1.70 0.71
N ASN A 104 -8.69 1.05 0.64
CA ASN A 104 -8.97 0.01 -0.34
C ASN A 104 -8.91 0.56 -1.77
N TYR A 105 -9.63 1.63 -2.07
CA TYR A 105 -9.67 2.24 -3.41
C TYR A 105 -8.36 2.95 -3.77
N GLY A 106 -7.70 3.57 -2.79
CA GLY A 106 -6.40 4.19 -2.98
C GLY A 106 -5.32 3.18 -3.34
N CYS A 107 -5.25 2.06 -2.62
CA CYS A 107 -4.33 0.97 -2.93
C CYS A 107 -4.60 0.35 -4.29
N LEU A 108 -5.87 0.13 -4.67
CA LEU A 108 -6.24 -0.31 -6.02
C LEU A 108 -5.70 0.64 -7.08
N THR A 109 -5.94 1.94 -6.91
CA THR A 109 -5.45 2.96 -7.84
C THR A 109 -3.93 2.92 -7.98
N LEU A 110 -3.20 2.81 -6.87
CA LEU A 110 -1.74 2.76 -6.86
C LEU A 110 -1.20 1.51 -7.56
N ILE A 111 -1.79 0.35 -7.30
CA ILE A 111 -1.38 -0.91 -7.93
C ILE A 111 -1.66 -0.86 -9.43
N LEU A 112 -2.86 -0.44 -9.85
CA LEU A 112 -3.21 -0.30 -11.26
C LEU A 112 -2.28 0.69 -11.97
N TYR A 113 -2.05 1.86 -11.37
CA TYR A 113 -1.12 2.86 -11.92
C TYR A 113 0.26 2.26 -12.15
N ARG A 114 0.79 1.61 -11.14
CA ARG A 114 2.15 1.06 -11.20
C ARG A 114 2.25 -0.09 -12.19
N PHE A 115 1.24 -0.95 -12.21
CA PHE A 115 1.13 -2.04 -13.17
C PHE A 115 1.11 -1.52 -14.61
N LEU A 116 0.26 -0.53 -14.91
CA LEU A 116 0.17 0.10 -16.24
C LEU A 116 1.48 0.78 -16.68
N CYS A 117 2.28 1.28 -15.72
CA CYS A 117 3.60 1.86 -16.03
C CYS A 117 4.66 0.81 -16.41
N ILE A 118 4.49 -0.45 -16.00
CA ILE A 118 5.49 -1.51 -16.20
C ILE A 118 5.20 -2.34 -17.43
N VAL A 119 3.93 -2.50 -17.79
CA VAL A 119 3.50 -3.43 -18.85
C VAL A 119 3.63 -2.80 -20.23
N ASP A 120 4.10 -3.59 -21.17
CA ASP A 120 4.25 -3.20 -22.58
C ASP A 120 2.90 -3.13 -23.29
N ARG A 121 2.73 -2.11 -24.15
CA ARG A 121 1.50 -1.80 -24.88
C ARG A 121 0.92 -2.94 -25.72
N TYR A 122 1.76 -3.83 -26.23
CA TYR A 122 1.34 -4.96 -27.10
C TYR A 122 0.71 -6.15 -26.34
N LYS A 123 0.77 -6.13 -25.01
CA LYS A 123 0.16 -7.17 -24.18
C LYS A 123 -1.21 -6.77 -23.61
N LEU A 124 -1.93 -5.90 -24.32
CA LEU A 124 -3.21 -5.32 -23.85
C LEU A 124 -4.22 -6.40 -23.44
N ILE A 125 -4.37 -7.49 -24.18
CA ILE A 125 -5.28 -8.59 -23.82
C ILE A 125 -4.83 -9.25 -22.50
N GLY A 126 -3.54 -9.52 -22.35
CA GLY A 126 -2.98 -10.05 -21.10
C GLY A 126 -3.19 -9.08 -19.93
N ILE A 127 -3.04 -7.77 -20.18
CA ILE A 127 -3.30 -6.72 -19.18
C ILE A 127 -4.74 -6.78 -18.70
N TRP A 128 -5.71 -6.78 -19.61
CA TRP A 128 -7.11 -6.79 -19.26
C TRP A 128 -7.52 -8.08 -18.54
N SER A 129 -6.95 -9.23 -18.93
CA SER A 129 -7.17 -10.49 -18.22
C SER A 129 -6.66 -10.43 -16.78
N VAL A 130 -5.47 -9.86 -16.56
CA VAL A 130 -4.91 -9.68 -15.22
C VAL A 130 -5.72 -8.67 -14.40
N VAL A 131 -6.10 -7.54 -15.01
CA VAL A 131 -6.94 -6.52 -14.35
C VAL A 131 -8.29 -7.13 -13.97
N ALA A 132 -8.94 -7.85 -14.88
CA ALA A 132 -10.21 -8.50 -14.59
C ALA A 132 -10.10 -9.55 -13.46
N GLY A 133 -9.09 -10.43 -13.54
CA GLY A 133 -8.82 -11.41 -12.47
C GLY A 133 -8.52 -10.75 -11.13
N PHE A 134 -7.72 -9.69 -11.13
CA PHE A 134 -7.43 -8.89 -9.95
C PHE A 134 -8.69 -8.23 -9.37
N LEU A 135 -9.54 -7.62 -10.19
CA LEU A 135 -10.80 -7.01 -9.74
C LEU A 135 -11.75 -8.05 -9.15
N ILE A 136 -11.88 -9.22 -9.77
CA ILE A 136 -12.72 -10.32 -9.25
C ILE A 136 -12.23 -10.78 -7.88
N LEU A 137 -10.92 -10.99 -7.72
CA LEU A 137 -10.33 -11.41 -6.45
C LEU A 137 -10.40 -10.33 -5.35
N TRP A 138 -10.43 -9.07 -5.75
CA TRP A 138 -10.43 -7.93 -4.82
C TRP A 138 -11.83 -7.43 -4.48
N LEU A 139 -12.83 -7.75 -5.30
CA LEU A 139 -14.21 -7.29 -5.12
C LEU A 139 -14.76 -7.52 -3.70
N PRO A 140 -14.54 -8.67 -3.05
CA PRO A 140 -14.99 -8.88 -1.66
C PRO A 140 -14.50 -7.82 -0.68
N PHE A 141 -13.26 -7.32 -0.84
CA PHE A 141 -12.67 -6.31 0.04
C PHE A 141 -13.24 -4.90 -0.17
N PHE A 142 -13.94 -4.65 -1.27
CA PHE A 142 -14.67 -3.41 -1.49
C PHE A 142 -16.08 -3.45 -0.92
N ILE A 143 -16.66 -4.65 -0.84
CA ILE A 143 -17.99 -4.86 -0.29
C ILE A 143 -17.90 -4.95 1.23
N THR A 144 -16.96 -5.74 1.75
CA THR A 144 -16.72 -5.86 3.19
C THR A 144 -15.50 -5.02 3.56
N LEU A 145 -15.77 -3.88 4.22
CA LEU A 145 -14.73 -3.00 4.71
C LEU A 145 -14.28 -3.49 6.08
N GLU A 146 -13.07 -4.04 6.13
CA GLU A 146 -12.49 -4.63 7.32
C GLU A 146 -11.07 -4.12 7.53
N TRP A 147 -10.74 -3.77 8.78
CA TRP A 147 -9.44 -3.22 9.16
C TRP A 147 -8.27 -4.20 8.92
N THR A 148 -8.49 -5.50 9.12
CA THR A 148 -7.48 -6.54 8.87
C THR A 148 -7.12 -6.64 7.40
N SER A 149 -8.12 -6.70 6.53
CA SER A 149 -7.93 -6.76 5.08
C SER A 149 -7.31 -5.47 4.56
N ALA A 150 -7.73 -4.30 5.08
CA ALA A 150 -7.15 -3.01 4.74
C ALA A 150 -5.65 -2.93 5.10
N ALA A 151 -5.24 -3.44 6.28
CA ALA A 151 -3.82 -3.53 6.65
C ALA A 151 -3.03 -4.45 5.70
N GLY A 152 -3.60 -5.61 5.32
CA GLY A 152 -3.00 -6.52 4.35
C GLY A 152 -2.81 -5.90 2.98
N ILE A 153 -3.83 -5.19 2.48
CA ILE A 153 -3.80 -4.47 1.21
C ILE A 153 -2.74 -3.36 1.21
N LEU A 154 -2.64 -2.59 2.30
CA LEU A 154 -1.61 -1.56 2.46
C LEU A 154 -0.21 -2.17 2.41
N SER A 155 0.04 -3.23 3.17
CA SER A 155 1.33 -3.93 3.19
C SER A 155 1.67 -4.51 1.82
N ALA A 156 0.73 -5.19 1.17
CA ALA A 156 0.92 -5.74 -0.18
C ALA A 156 1.23 -4.64 -1.20
N THR A 157 0.52 -3.50 -1.13
CA THR A 157 0.74 -2.34 -2.00
C THR A 157 2.12 -1.72 -1.76
N ALA A 158 2.54 -1.60 -0.49
CA ALA A 158 3.87 -1.09 -0.12
C ALA A 158 4.98 -1.97 -0.70
N ILE A 159 4.87 -3.31 -0.57
CA ILE A 159 5.83 -4.27 -1.12
C ILE A 159 5.83 -4.23 -2.64
N PHE A 160 4.66 -4.22 -3.27
CA PHE A 160 4.55 -4.13 -4.73
C PHE A 160 5.19 -2.85 -5.27
N TRP A 161 4.94 -1.72 -4.60
CA TRP A 161 5.56 -0.45 -4.96
C TRP A 161 7.08 -0.53 -4.82
N TYR A 162 7.58 -1.01 -3.67
CA TYR A 162 9.01 -1.23 -3.44
C TYR A 162 9.65 -2.14 -4.50
N ALA A 163 8.99 -3.27 -4.81
CA ALA A 163 9.47 -4.23 -5.80
C ALA A 163 9.62 -3.61 -7.20
N THR A 164 8.70 -2.73 -7.56
CA THR A 164 8.57 -2.18 -8.92
C THR A 164 9.26 -0.85 -9.13
N VAL A 165 9.83 -0.23 -8.09
CA VAL A 165 10.68 0.97 -8.23
C VAL A 165 11.91 0.62 -9.07
N PRO A 166 12.18 1.37 -10.18
CA PRO A 166 13.36 1.12 -11.00
C PRO A 166 14.64 1.38 -10.21
N ASP A 167 15.68 0.57 -10.49
CA ASP A 167 17.00 0.77 -9.90
C ASP A 167 17.63 2.03 -10.51
N ARG A 168 17.60 3.12 -9.75
CA ARG A 168 18.17 4.41 -10.15
C ARG A 168 19.56 4.57 -9.55
N LYS A 169 20.42 5.35 -10.25
CA LYS A 169 21.75 5.68 -9.76
C LYS A 169 21.72 6.83 -8.75
N ASP A 170 20.75 7.74 -8.86
CA ASP A 170 20.60 8.85 -7.94
C ASP A 170 19.87 8.41 -6.67
N ARG A 171 20.56 8.60 -5.53
CA ARG A 171 20.06 8.27 -4.19
C ARG A 171 18.80 9.06 -3.84
N ASN A 172 18.74 10.34 -4.19
CA ASN A 172 17.61 11.21 -3.80
C ASN A 172 16.35 10.83 -4.56
N GLU A 173 16.47 10.50 -5.85
CA GLU A 173 15.34 9.99 -6.64
C GLU A 173 14.83 8.65 -6.11
N LEU A 174 15.75 7.75 -5.73
CA LEU A 174 15.41 6.44 -5.19
C LEU A 174 14.71 6.57 -3.84
N LEU A 175 15.20 7.44 -2.95
CA LEU A 175 14.55 7.71 -1.66
C LEU A 175 13.14 8.29 -1.84
N ARG A 176 12.97 9.25 -2.76
CA ARG A 176 11.65 9.82 -3.08
C ARG A 176 10.68 8.75 -3.58
N ASP A 177 11.17 7.83 -4.43
CA ASP A 177 10.33 6.76 -4.96
C ASP A 177 9.93 5.75 -3.84
N TYR A 178 10.70 5.64 -2.76
CA TYR A 178 10.38 4.78 -1.61
C TYR A 178 9.50 5.44 -0.55
N ILE A 179 9.38 6.76 -0.53
CA ILE A 179 8.54 7.47 0.47
C ILE A 179 7.12 6.91 0.51
N LEU A 180 6.52 6.63 -0.65
CA LEU A 180 5.17 6.09 -0.70
C LEU A 180 5.08 4.70 -0.03
N SER A 181 6.07 3.83 -0.25
CA SER A 181 6.12 2.53 0.44
C SER A 181 6.20 2.68 1.96
N PHE A 182 6.96 3.68 2.45
CA PHE A 182 7.03 3.98 3.89
C PHE A 182 5.70 4.47 4.44
N ILE A 183 5.02 5.38 3.75
CA ILE A 183 3.70 5.90 4.16
C ILE A 183 2.69 4.75 4.25
N LEU A 184 2.62 3.90 3.23
CA LEU A 184 1.71 2.76 3.21
C LEU A 184 2.03 1.77 4.34
N LEU A 185 3.30 1.47 4.58
CA LEU A 185 3.74 0.59 5.66
C LEU A 185 3.41 1.20 7.03
N PHE A 186 3.65 2.50 7.21
CA PHE A 186 3.33 3.21 8.45
C PHE A 186 1.83 3.14 8.78
N ILE A 187 0.97 3.38 7.79
CA ILE A 187 -0.48 3.27 7.98
C ILE A 187 -0.87 1.82 8.29
N SER A 188 -0.30 0.84 7.57
CA SER A 188 -0.55 -0.58 7.82
C SER A 188 -0.16 -1.01 9.24
N CYS A 189 1.03 -0.59 9.72
CA CYS A 189 1.51 -0.88 11.08
C CYS A 189 0.59 -0.32 12.16
N ASN A 190 0.04 0.88 11.94
CA ASN A 190 -0.86 1.52 12.89
C ASN A 190 -2.29 0.99 12.79
N LEU A 191 -2.66 0.42 11.65
CA LEU A 191 -3.94 -0.25 11.47
C LEU A 191 -3.90 -1.66 12.10
N ARG A 192 -2.88 -2.46 11.76
CA ARG A 192 -2.66 -3.79 12.33
C ARG A 192 -1.19 -4.23 12.20
N ASN A 193 -0.45 -4.16 13.31
CA ASN A 193 0.99 -4.41 13.30
C ASN A 193 1.37 -5.85 12.97
N ASP A 194 0.63 -6.83 13.48
CA ASP A 194 0.87 -8.25 13.20
C ASP A 194 0.77 -8.58 11.70
N VAL A 195 -0.20 -7.98 11.00
CA VAL A 195 -0.34 -8.12 9.54
C VAL A 195 0.84 -7.47 8.82
N ALA A 196 1.29 -6.28 9.27
CA ALA A 196 2.48 -5.64 8.71
C ALA A 196 3.75 -6.47 8.94
N LEU A 197 3.89 -7.11 10.11
CA LEU A 197 4.99 -8.03 10.42
C LEU A 197 5.00 -9.25 9.49
N LEU A 198 3.83 -9.83 9.19
CA LEU A 198 3.71 -10.93 8.23
C LEU A 198 4.15 -10.55 6.81
N ALA A 199 4.15 -9.27 6.46
CA ALA A 199 4.63 -8.79 5.17
C ALA A 199 6.17 -8.74 5.06
N ILE A 200 6.91 -8.74 6.18
CA ILE A 200 8.38 -8.64 6.19
C ILE A 200 9.07 -9.76 5.41
N PRO A 201 8.73 -11.05 5.57
CA PRO A 201 9.33 -12.12 4.78
C PRO A 201 9.20 -11.89 3.25
N PHE A 202 8.04 -11.42 2.80
CA PHE A 202 7.82 -11.09 1.38
C PHE A 202 8.68 -9.91 0.94
N ALA A 203 8.79 -8.86 1.76
CA ALA A 203 9.71 -7.76 1.49
C ALA A 203 11.16 -8.22 1.45
N GLY A 204 11.56 -9.18 2.31
CA GLY A 204 12.87 -9.82 2.32
C GLY A 204 13.16 -10.57 1.00
N VAL A 205 12.20 -11.34 0.50
CA VAL A 205 12.32 -12.01 -0.81
C VAL A 205 12.52 -11.00 -1.93
N VAL A 206 11.74 -9.92 -1.96
CA VAL A 206 11.88 -8.85 -2.95
C VAL A 206 13.25 -8.16 -2.83
N PHE A 207 13.71 -7.90 -1.62
CA PHE A 207 15.04 -7.36 -1.36
C PHE A 207 16.14 -8.24 -1.94
N LEU A 208 16.13 -9.55 -1.63
CA LEU A 208 17.09 -10.52 -2.17
C LEU A 208 17.01 -10.60 -3.70
N TRP A 209 15.82 -10.57 -4.28
CA TRP A 209 15.63 -10.57 -5.73
C TRP A 209 16.23 -9.31 -6.39
N LYS A 210 16.01 -8.12 -5.79
CA LYS A 210 16.63 -6.88 -6.27
C LYS A 210 18.16 -6.95 -6.19
N LEU A 211 18.69 -7.49 -5.10
CA LEU A 211 20.12 -7.68 -4.92
C LEU A 211 20.71 -8.63 -5.97
N SER A 212 20.06 -9.77 -6.27
CA SER A 212 20.54 -10.75 -7.24
C SER A 212 20.55 -10.22 -8.67
N ARG A 213 19.67 -9.29 -9.02
CA ARG A 213 19.61 -8.68 -10.35
C ARG A 213 20.66 -7.60 -10.58
N ASN A 214 21.13 -6.96 -9.52
CA ASN A 214 22.08 -5.87 -9.65
C ASN A 214 23.50 -6.39 -9.62
N LYS A 215 24.15 -6.48 -10.79
CA LYS A 215 25.55 -6.92 -10.92
C LYS A 215 26.55 -5.99 -10.19
N SER A 216 26.15 -4.75 -9.90
CA SER A 216 26.91 -3.80 -9.09
C SER A 216 26.46 -3.81 -7.61
N PHE A 217 26.15 -4.98 -7.09
CA PHE A 217 25.69 -5.24 -5.72
C PHE A 217 26.47 -4.48 -4.64
N PHE A 218 27.77 -4.33 -4.82
CA PHE A 218 28.64 -3.60 -3.92
C PHE A 218 28.81 -2.11 -4.27
N SER A 219 28.03 -1.56 -5.25
CA SER A 219 28.01 -0.11 -5.36
C SER A 219 27.41 0.47 -4.09
N SER A 220 28.25 1.20 -3.34
CA SER A 220 27.95 1.66 -1.99
C SER A 220 26.60 2.38 -1.88
N ALA A 221 26.19 3.13 -2.90
CA ALA A 221 24.96 3.91 -2.90
C ALA A 221 23.68 3.04 -2.93
N PHE A 222 23.63 1.99 -3.75
CA PHE A 222 22.45 1.13 -3.84
C PHE A 222 22.26 0.33 -2.55
N LEU A 223 23.32 -0.32 -2.06
CA LEU A 223 23.25 -1.12 -0.84
C LEU A 223 22.86 -0.25 0.38
N HIS A 224 23.47 0.94 0.54
CA HIS A 224 23.11 1.86 1.62
C HIS A 224 21.63 2.27 1.57
N THR A 225 21.09 2.51 0.37
CA THR A 225 19.67 2.89 0.23
C THR A 225 18.74 1.73 0.58
N GLN A 226 19.06 0.50 0.21
CA GLN A 226 18.28 -0.67 0.58
C GLN A 226 18.35 -0.95 2.08
N LEU A 227 19.53 -0.85 2.69
CA LEU A 227 19.69 -0.98 4.14
C LEU A 227 18.92 0.12 4.88
N LEU A 228 18.99 1.37 4.40
CA LEU A 228 18.24 2.48 4.97
C LEU A 228 16.73 2.20 4.91
N PHE A 229 16.21 1.66 3.80
CA PHE A 229 14.81 1.26 3.68
C PHE A 229 14.42 0.24 4.75
N VAL A 230 15.22 -0.83 4.92
CA VAL A 230 14.98 -1.86 5.94
C VAL A 230 15.01 -1.27 7.35
N ILE A 231 16.05 -0.49 7.67
CA ILE A 231 16.21 0.13 8.99
C ILE A 231 15.02 1.05 9.30
N LEU A 232 14.64 1.95 8.38
CA LEU A 232 13.49 2.84 8.56
C LEU A 232 12.18 2.07 8.72
N SER A 233 11.98 0.98 7.99
CA SER A 233 10.81 0.12 8.14
C SER A 233 10.75 -0.50 9.53
N MET A 234 11.88 -1.00 10.06
CA MET A 234 11.96 -1.53 11.43
C MET A 234 11.71 -0.44 12.47
N VAL A 235 12.28 0.76 12.28
CA VAL A 235 12.03 1.91 13.17
C VAL A 235 10.54 2.27 13.21
N ILE A 236 9.86 2.31 12.08
CA ILE A 236 8.40 2.56 12.01
C ILE A 236 7.64 1.54 12.86
N ILE A 237 7.94 0.26 12.71
CA ILE A 237 7.27 -0.83 13.45
C ILE A 237 7.49 -0.67 14.95
N VAL A 238 8.75 -0.49 15.36
CA VAL A 238 9.10 -0.38 16.78
C VAL A 238 8.50 0.89 17.41
N MET A 239 8.59 2.01 16.72
CA MET A 239 8.04 3.29 17.22
C MET A 239 6.52 3.25 17.32
N SER A 240 5.82 2.70 16.32
CA SER A 240 4.37 2.54 16.39
C SER A 240 3.95 1.71 17.61
N ARG A 241 4.66 0.61 17.87
CA ARG A 241 4.40 -0.24 19.05
C ARG A 241 4.75 0.45 20.36
N ALA A 242 5.85 1.19 20.42
CA ALA A 242 6.27 1.91 21.62
C ALA A 242 5.24 3.00 22.00
N VAL A 243 4.78 3.78 21.03
CA VAL A 243 3.74 4.81 21.26
C VAL A 243 2.44 4.18 21.72
N ASP A 244 2.05 3.06 21.13
CA ASP A 244 0.85 2.34 21.52
C ASP A 244 0.98 1.82 22.96
N SER A 245 2.08 1.12 23.29
CA SER A 245 2.34 0.65 24.66
C SER A 245 2.33 1.76 25.70
N PHE A 246 2.83 2.95 25.35
CA PHE A 246 2.79 4.11 26.23
C PHE A 246 1.37 4.63 26.39
N ALA A 247 0.61 4.77 25.32
CA ALA A 247 -0.78 5.26 25.32
C ALA A 247 -1.73 4.33 26.11
N TYR A 248 -1.43 3.03 26.17
CA TYR A 248 -2.20 2.01 26.91
C TYR A 248 -1.53 1.60 28.22
N SER A 249 -0.59 2.40 28.74
CA SER A 249 0.01 2.10 30.05
C SER A 249 -1.01 2.25 31.18
N SER A 250 -0.81 1.48 32.27
CA SER A 250 -1.69 1.45 33.45
C SER A 250 -1.89 2.82 34.12
N ASP A 251 -1.00 3.77 33.87
CA ASP A 251 -1.10 5.12 34.43
C ASP A 251 -2.08 6.02 33.68
N VAL A 252 -2.62 5.55 32.55
CA VAL A 252 -3.52 6.29 31.66
C VAL A 252 -4.95 5.75 31.72
N TRP A 253 -5.14 4.55 32.29
CA TRP A 253 -6.44 3.86 32.43
C TRP A 253 -6.96 3.85 33.85
#